data_c0cc90b547879dd3936e66c35b92ba74
#
_entry.id   c0cc90b547879dd3936e66c35b92ba74
#
_cell.length_a   1.000
_cell.length_b   1.000
_cell.length_c   1.000
_cell.angle_alpha   90.00
_cell.angle_beta   90.00
_cell.angle_gamma   90.00
#
_symmetry.space_group_name_H-M   'P 1'
#
loop_
_entity.id
_entity.type
_entity.pdbx_description
1 polymer ?
#
loop_
_entity_poly.entity_id
_entity_poly.type
_entity_poly.pdbx_seq_one_letter_code
_entity_poly.pdbx_strand_id
1 'polypeptide(L)'
;MKMHILFSAIIALSMIASGSCSKPETGNNQWQGGNGGGSGNGSNTTSPYAYPRKSDKTIRLMTYNSYYCKGNNGDPAKNGFTMQNTANFARVIKGLSPDMISIQELDWHASDRGRRELLNEIATATGEKWKVVFGQAADYAGGKIGPGLLIKESVLNKLGFKNVTTVPIAGREKRILIIAEFEKFVFIATHLDTDDTQRAASARSIVNEADKFAGIKPVFLAGDLNDSPAWDGGGAAFPILKEKFVIKSATEGTLPAQPNQNIDYILYDANGTDFINFEESHVVKSFLFSESLERLDTVSDHYPVILDINLK
;
A
#
# COMPACT_ATOMS: atom_id res chain seq x y z
N MET A 1 43.78 14.70 -8.78
CA MET A 1 43.57 13.47 -7.97
C MET A 1 42.13 13.04 -8.17
N LYS A 2 41.89 12.03 -9.04
CA LYS A 2 40.56 11.58 -9.42
C LYS A 2 40.13 10.50 -8.44
N MET A 3 39.04 10.72 -7.72
CA MET A 3 38.45 9.77 -6.80
C MET A 3 37.34 9.00 -7.54
N HIS A 4 37.56 7.72 -7.79
CA HIS A 4 36.55 6.82 -8.35
C HIS A 4 35.60 6.38 -7.26
N ILE A 5 34.31 6.65 -7.45
CA ILE A 5 33.25 6.10 -6.61
C ILE A 5 32.85 4.76 -7.23
N LEU A 6 33.13 3.65 -6.52
CA LEU A 6 32.66 2.32 -6.87
C LEU A 6 31.17 2.19 -6.51
N PHE A 7 30.37 1.91 -7.50
CA PHE A 7 29.01 1.37 -7.32
C PHE A 7 29.11 -0.14 -7.09
N SER A 8 28.77 -0.60 -5.89
CA SER A 8 28.63 -2.03 -5.62
C SER A 8 27.26 -2.51 -6.10
N ALA A 9 27.25 -3.17 -7.25
CA ALA A 9 26.12 -3.97 -7.69
C ALA A 9 26.14 -5.32 -6.93
N ILE A 10 25.13 -5.59 -6.14
CA ILE A 10 24.93 -6.90 -5.52
C ILE A 10 24.30 -7.81 -6.59
N ILE A 11 25.12 -8.68 -7.17
CA ILE A 11 24.67 -9.77 -8.03
C ILE A 11 24.30 -10.94 -7.12
N ALA A 12 23.03 -11.26 -7.02
CA ALA A 12 22.56 -12.49 -6.39
C ALA A 12 22.83 -13.68 -7.33
N LEU A 13 23.75 -14.54 -6.93
CA LEU A 13 24.09 -15.78 -7.63
C LEU A 13 23.05 -16.85 -7.24
N SER A 14 22.15 -17.20 -8.13
CA SER A 14 21.21 -18.30 -7.95
C SER A 14 21.91 -19.62 -8.29
N MET A 15 22.11 -20.49 -7.29
CA MET A 15 22.49 -21.89 -7.51
C MET A 15 21.27 -22.66 -8.03
N ILE A 16 21.45 -23.26 -9.22
CA ILE A 16 20.50 -24.19 -9.82
C ILE A 16 20.73 -25.56 -9.17
N ALA A 17 19.79 -26.03 -8.37
CA ALA A 17 19.69 -27.43 -7.98
C ALA A 17 18.70 -28.14 -8.91
N SER A 18 19.22 -29.04 -9.75
CA SER A 18 18.42 -29.91 -10.60
C SER A 18 17.76 -31.00 -9.75
N GLY A 19 16.46 -30.84 -9.51
CA GLY A 19 15.62 -31.87 -8.92
C GLY A 19 14.58 -32.34 -9.94
N SER A 20 14.71 -33.56 -10.41
CA SER A 20 13.74 -34.27 -11.24
C SER A 20 12.42 -34.40 -10.46
N CYS A 21 11.32 -33.90 -11.02
CA CYS A 21 10.00 -34.11 -10.46
C CYS A 21 9.07 -34.67 -11.54
N SER A 22 8.55 -35.85 -11.26
CA SER A 22 7.57 -36.63 -12.03
C SER A 22 6.24 -35.86 -12.15
N LYS A 23 5.64 -35.99 -13.36
CA LYS A 23 4.29 -35.45 -13.66
C LYS A 23 3.21 -36.13 -12.81
N PRO A 24 2.22 -35.40 -12.30
CA PRO A 24 0.97 -36.01 -11.87
C PRO A 24 0.01 -36.17 -13.05
N GLU A 25 -0.71 -37.29 -13.03
CA GLU A 25 -1.68 -37.72 -14.03
C GLU A 25 -2.89 -36.80 -14.12
N THR A 26 -3.40 -36.68 -15.35
CA THR A 26 -4.63 -35.98 -15.71
C THR A 26 -5.86 -36.76 -15.21
N GLY A 27 -6.52 -36.28 -14.19
CA GLY A 27 -7.84 -36.75 -13.79
C GLY A 27 -8.95 -36.00 -14.55
N ASN A 28 -9.61 -36.71 -15.46
CA ASN A 28 -10.86 -36.28 -16.11
C ASN A 28 -11.99 -36.26 -15.06
N ASN A 29 -12.52 -35.10 -14.73
CA ASN A 29 -13.83 -35.00 -14.06
C ASN A 29 -14.85 -34.38 -15.02
N GLN A 30 -15.69 -35.28 -15.62
CA GLN A 30 -16.93 -34.92 -16.29
C GLN A 30 -17.94 -34.41 -15.27
N TRP A 31 -18.42 -33.21 -15.48
CA TRP A 31 -19.61 -32.70 -14.79
C TRP A 31 -20.87 -33.19 -15.45
N GLN A 32 -21.58 -34.12 -14.80
CA GLN A 32 -22.94 -34.47 -15.16
C GLN A 32 -23.91 -33.47 -14.53
N GLY A 33 -24.75 -32.85 -15.36
CA GLY A 33 -25.82 -31.99 -14.92
C GLY A 33 -26.92 -32.81 -14.21
N GLY A 34 -27.19 -32.46 -12.96
CA GLY A 34 -28.34 -32.93 -12.18
C GLY A 34 -29.34 -31.81 -11.97
N ASN A 35 -30.48 -31.92 -12.63
CA ASN A 35 -31.67 -31.11 -12.37
C ASN A 35 -32.29 -31.58 -11.06
N GLY A 36 -32.34 -30.75 -10.02
CA GLY A 36 -32.99 -31.04 -8.75
C GLY A 36 -33.43 -29.75 -8.09
N GLY A 37 -34.70 -29.40 -8.21
CA GLY A 37 -35.32 -28.31 -7.46
C GLY A 37 -35.28 -28.60 -5.95
N GLY A 38 -34.69 -27.69 -5.19
CA GLY A 38 -34.66 -27.68 -3.74
C GLY A 38 -34.58 -26.25 -3.26
N SER A 39 -35.69 -25.78 -2.68
CA SER A 39 -35.73 -24.57 -1.85
C SER A 39 -34.72 -24.72 -0.71
N GLY A 40 -33.59 -24.01 -0.78
CA GLY A 40 -32.56 -24.06 0.23
C GLY A 40 -32.06 -22.65 0.55
N ASN A 41 -32.14 -22.31 1.81
CA ASN A 41 -31.56 -21.14 2.46
C ASN A 41 -30.24 -20.72 1.81
N GLY A 42 -30.22 -19.55 1.18
CA GLY A 42 -29.02 -18.99 0.61
C GLY A 42 -28.03 -18.61 1.71
N SER A 43 -27.09 -19.49 2.02
CA SER A 43 -25.85 -19.07 2.64
C SER A 43 -25.10 -18.25 1.61
N ASN A 44 -25.10 -16.93 1.72
CA ASN A 44 -24.21 -16.03 1.00
C ASN A 44 -22.76 -16.35 1.38
N THR A 45 -22.16 -17.37 0.81
CA THR A 45 -20.72 -17.59 0.85
C THR A 45 -20.10 -16.59 -0.11
N THR A 46 -19.78 -15.41 0.41
CA THR A 46 -18.92 -14.45 -0.31
C THR A 46 -17.60 -15.16 -0.62
N SER A 47 -17.14 -15.04 -1.88
CA SER A 47 -15.84 -15.58 -2.28
C SER A 47 -14.74 -15.07 -1.33
N PRO A 48 -13.77 -15.92 -0.90
CA PRO A 48 -12.66 -15.49 -0.06
C PRO A 48 -11.75 -14.44 -0.72
N TYR A 49 -11.96 -14.16 -2.00
CA TYR A 49 -11.26 -13.11 -2.77
C TYR A 49 -12.13 -11.88 -3.03
N ALA A 50 -13.31 -11.81 -2.45
CA ALA A 50 -14.12 -10.60 -2.42
C ALA A 50 -13.88 -9.88 -1.09
N TYR A 51 -13.69 -8.58 -1.16
CA TYR A 51 -13.47 -7.71 0.01
C TYR A 51 -14.62 -6.68 0.10
N PRO A 52 -15.87 -7.13 0.30
CA PRO A 52 -17.02 -6.22 0.38
C PRO A 52 -16.93 -5.37 1.65
N ARG A 53 -17.36 -4.12 1.56
CA ARG A 53 -17.56 -3.29 2.75
C ARG A 53 -18.78 -3.78 3.51
N LYS A 54 -18.74 -3.73 4.84
CA LYS A 54 -19.87 -4.15 5.69
C LYS A 54 -21.09 -3.24 5.54
N SER A 55 -20.89 -1.98 5.21
CA SER A 55 -21.97 -1.00 5.04
C SER A 55 -21.53 0.21 4.21
N ASP A 56 -22.48 1.04 3.79
CA ASP A 56 -22.22 2.32 3.12
C ASP A 56 -21.53 3.37 4.05
N LYS A 57 -21.48 3.09 5.36
CA LYS A 57 -20.77 3.92 6.34
C LYS A 57 -19.30 3.54 6.47
N THR A 58 -18.93 2.35 6.03
CA THR A 58 -17.56 1.84 6.08
C THR A 58 -16.63 2.73 5.25
N ILE A 59 -15.54 3.17 5.86
CA ILE A 59 -14.46 3.93 5.25
C ILE A 59 -13.30 2.95 5.05
N ARG A 60 -12.81 2.82 3.82
CA ARG A 60 -11.67 1.97 3.50
C ARG A 60 -10.41 2.80 3.35
N LEU A 61 -9.46 2.56 4.24
CA LEU A 61 -8.09 3.04 4.18
C LEU A 61 -7.23 2.01 3.44
N MET A 62 -6.23 2.48 2.68
CA MET A 62 -5.33 1.58 1.95
C MET A 62 -3.91 2.14 1.94
N THR A 63 -2.92 1.25 1.91
CA THR A 63 -1.54 1.56 1.51
C THR A 63 -1.08 0.57 0.45
N TYR A 64 -0.32 1.05 -0.55
CA TYR A 64 0.19 0.21 -1.62
C TYR A 64 1.43 0.83 -2.27
N ASN A 65 2.58 0.17 -2.13
CA ASN A 65 3.78 0.55 -2.85
C ASN A 65 3.62 0.17 -4.34
N SER A 66 3.80 1.14 -5.23
CA SER A 66 3.52 0.98 -6.66
C SER A 66 4.66 0.35 -7.46
N TYR A 67 5.86 0.28 -6.88
CA TYR A 67 7.07 -0.09 -7.62
C TYR A 67 7.22 0.73 -8.91
N TYR A 68 6.93 2.03 -8.82
CA TYR A 68 6.89 2.97 -9.96
C TYR A 68 6.02 2.49 -11.13
N CYS A 69 5.03 1.63 -10.87
CA CYS A 69 4.24 0.92 -11.89
C CYS A 69 5.10 0.23 -12.94
N LYS A 70 6.25 -0.30 -12.54
CA LYS A 70 7.16 -1.05 -13.42
C LYS A 70 6.60 -2.44 -13.76
N GLY A 71 5.72 -2.97 -12.89
CA GLY A 71 5.28 -4.35 -12.92
C GLY A 71 6.30 -5.29 -12.28
N ASN A 72 5.82 -6.44 -11.82
CA ASN A 72 6.62 -7.48 -11.17
C ASN A 72 6.36 -8.86 -11.83
N ASN A 73 6.29 -8.89 -13.14
CA ASN A 73 6.01 -10.10 -13.90
C ASN A 73 7.26 -10.98 -13.97
N GLY A 74 7.10 -12.29 -13.84
CA GLY A 74 8.19 -13.25 -14.03
C GLY A 74 8.79 -13.25 -15.44
N ASP A 75 8.08 -12.69 -16.43
CA ASP A 75 8.60 -12.41 -17.77
C ASP A 75 9.12 -10.94 -17.80
N PRO A 76 10.45 -10.72 -17.88
CA PRO A 76 11.02 -9.38 -17.88
C PRO A 76 10.52 -8.48 -19.02
N ALA A 77 10.08 -9.05 -20.15
CA ALA A 77 9.54 -8.29 -21.28
C ALA A 77 8.21 -7.57 -20.96
N LYS A 78 7.52 -8.02 -19.91
CA LYS A 78 6.26 -7.39 -19.41
C LYS A 78 6.52 -6.34 -18.35
N ASN A 79 7.74 -6.21 -17.86
CA ASN A 79 8.13 -5.21 -16.87
C ASN A 79 8.62 -3.95 -17.58
N GLY A 80 8.28 -2.78 -17.05
CA GLY A 80 8.70 -1.49 -17.58
C GLY A 80 7.72 -0.38 -17.21
N PHE A 81 8.16 0.86 -17.36
CA PHE A 81 7.38 2.06 -17.01
C PHE A 81 6.33 2.38 -18.08
N THR A 82 5.36 1.49 -18.25
CA THR A 82 4.36 1.53 -19.32
C THR A 82 2.98 1.97 -18.81
N MET A 83 2.19 2.55 -19.70
CA MET A 83 0.78 2.87 -19.42
C MET A 83 -0.05 1.63 -19.07
N GLN A 84 0.30 0.46 -19.65
CA GLN A 84 -0.38 -0.79 -19.32
C GLN A 84 -0.14 -1.21 -17.87
N ASN A 85 1.09 -1.11 -17.38
CA ASN A 85 1.40 -1.44 -15.98
C ASN A 85 0.76 -0.42 -15.01
N THR A 86 0.67 0.85 -15.40
CA THR A 86 -0.13 1.85 -14.64
C THR A 86 -1.61 1.49 -14.61
N ALA A 87 -2.17 1.08 -15.74
CA ALA A 87 -3.56 0.65 -15.80
C ALA A 87 -3.81 -0.61 -14.96
N ASN A 88 -2.87 -1.56 -14.92
CA ASN A 88 -2.96 -2.75 -14.07
C ASN A 88 -2.95 -2.34 -12.57
N PHE A 89 -2.08 -1.41 -12.17
CA PHE A 89 -2.05 -0.90 -10.79
C PHE A 89 -3.35 -0.17 -10.44
N ALA A 90 -3.82 0.71 -11.31
CA ALA A 90 -5.08 1.45 -11.13
C ALA A 90 -6.30 0.51 -11.05
N ARG A 91 -6.28 -0.61 -11.79
CA ARG A 91 -7.33 -1.65 -11.75
C ARG A 91 -7.45 -2.28 -10.36
N VAL A 92 -6.32 -2.50 -9.66
CA VAL A 92 -6.33 -2.97 -8.27
C VAL A 92 -7.02 -1.96 -7.37
N ILE A 93 -6.66 -0.67 -7.46
CA ILE A 93 -7.28 0.40 -6.68
C ILE A 93 -8.78 0.45 -6.95
N LYS A 94 -9.19 0.39 -8.22
CA LYS A 94 -10.60 0.39 -8.61
C LYS A 94 -11.35 -0.80 -8.01
N GLY A 95 -10.77 -2.01 -8.09
CA GLY A 95 -11.39 -3.24 -7.59
C GLY A 95 -11.54 -3.25 -6.06
N LEU A 96 -10.55 -2.76 -5.33
CA LEU A 96 -10.57 -2.64 -3.87
C LEU A 96 -11.32 -1.40 -3.39
N SER A 97 -11.50 -0.40 -4.25
CA SER A 97 -12.30 0.80 -4.02
C SER A 97 -12.03 1.52 -2.70
N PRO A 98 -10.77 1.91 -2.37
CA PRO A 98 -10.49 2.65 -1.14
C PRO A 98 -11.10 4.06 -1.18
N ASP A 99 -11.38 4.63 0.01
CA ASP A 99 -11.76 6.03 0.15
C ASP A 99 -10.53 6.94 0.18
N MET A 100 -9.44 6.43 0.74
CA MET A 100 -8.14 7.08 0.69
C MET A 100 -7.02 6.04 0.62
N ILE A 101 -5.95 6.38 -0.10
CA ILE A 101 -4.82 5.49 -0.30
C ILE A 101 -3.49 6.25 -0.25
N SER A 102 -2.57 5.73 0.59
CA SER A 102 -1.14 6.07 0.58
C SER A 102 -0.44 5.21 -0.48
N ILE A 103 0.18 5.84 -1.48
CA ILE A 103 0.92 5.15 -2.54
C ILE A 103 2.39 5.52 -2.42
N GLN A 104 3.27 4.53 -2.45
CA GLN A 104 4.71 4.72 -2.39
C GLN A 104 5.32 4.50 -3.77
N GLU A 105 6.58 4.95 -3.94
CA GLU A 105 7.37 4.82 -5.16
C GLU A 105 6.70 5.41 -6.39
N LEU A 106 6.48 6.71 -6.32
CA LEU A 106 5.94 7.50 -7.43
C LEU A 106 7.01 8.45 -7.96
N ASP A 107 6.93 8.75 -9.25
CA ASP A 107 7.76 9.74 -9.89
C ASP A 107 6.93 10.89 -10.51
N TRP A 108 7.62 12.02 -10.70
CA TRP A 108 7.13 13.21 -11.34
C TRP A 108 8.21 13.74 -12.27
N HIS A 109 8.03 13.60 -13.58
CA HIS A 109 8.94 14.02 -14.63
C HIS A 109 10.35 13.42 -14.62
N ALA A 110 10.56 12.25 -14.00
CA ALA A 110 11.82 11.52 -14.06
C ALA A 110 12.14 11.11 -15.51
N SER A 111 13.30 11.56 -16.03
CA SER A 111 13.62 11.45 -17.47
C SER A 111 13.87 10.00 -17.92
N ASP A 112 14.37 9.15 -17.03
CA ASP A 112 14.63 7.73 -17.28
C ASP A 112 13.38 6.84 -17.16
N ARG A 113 12.25 7.44 -16.71
CA ARG A 113 10.95 6.77 -16.57
C ARG A 113 9.85 7.41 -17.42
N GLY A 114 10.25 8.13 -18.50
CA GLY A 114 9.31 8.69 -19.48
C GLY A 114 8.71 10.04 -19.10
N ARG A 115 9.25 10.77 -18.12
CA ARG A 115 8.78 12.10 -17.66
C ARG A 115 7.30 12.13 -17.31
N ARG A 116 6.85 11.11 -16.58
CA ARG A 116 5.45 10.87 -16.23
C ARG A 116 5.04 11.66 -15.00
N GLU A 117 3.76 11.93 -14.87
CA GLU A 117 3.09 12.35 -13.64
C GLU A 117 2.34 11.14 -13.06
N LEU A 118 3.09 10.17 -12.54
CA LEU A 118 2.59 8.83 -12.29
C LEU A 118 1.33 8.79 -11.41
N LEU A 119 1.27 9.62 -10.35
CA LEU A 119 0.10 9.66 -9.47
C LEU A 119 -1.16 10.17 -10.21
N ASN A 120 -1.02 11.17 -11.08
CA ASN A 120 -2.14 11.67 -11.89
C ASN A 120 -2.60 10.63 -12.92
N GLU A 121 -1.65 9.89 -13.51
CA GLU A 121 -1.97 8.81 -14.45
C GLU A 121 -2.69 7.65 -13.75
N ILE A 122 -2.26 7.25 -12.55
CA ILE A 122 -2.95 6.24 -11.74
C ILE A 122 -4.36 6.71 -11.42
N ALA A 123 -4.52 7.93 -10.90
CA ALA A 123 -5.82 8.50 -10.55
C ALA A 123 -6.78 8.49 -11.76
N THR A 124 -6.29 8.96 -12.91
CA THR A 124 -7.06 8.98 -14.17
C THR A 124 -7.45 7.58 -14.62
N ALA A 125 -6.53 6.62 -14.55
CA ALA A 125 -6.76 5.25 -15.00
C ALA A 125 -7.77 4.48 -14.14
N THR A 126 -8.02 4.88 -12.89
CA THR A 126 -9.10 4.30 -12.07
C THR A 126 -10.49 4.64 -12.62
N GLY A 127 -10.62 5.75 -13.36
CA GLY A 127 -11.91 6.29 -13.83
C GLY A 127 -12.74 6.95 -12.73
N GLU A 128 -12.19 7.16 -11.54
CA GLU A 128 -12.83 7.82 -10.41
C GLU A 128 -12.27 9.24 -10.21
N LYS A 129 -12.97 10.06 -9.43
CA LYS A 129 -12.53 11.42 -9.09
C LYS A 129 -11.77 11.42 -7.77
N TRP A 130 -10.56 11.96 -7.80
CA TRP A 130 -9.64 12.00 -6.67
C TRP A 130 -9.12 13.41 -6.40
N LYS A 131 -9.02 13.75 -5.14
CA LYS A 131 -8.06 14.74 -4.69
C LYS A 131 -6.69 14.09 -4.71
N VAL A 132 -5.81 14.61 -5.57
CA VAL A 132 -4.46 14.08 -5.79
C VAL A 132 -3.45 14.95 -5.05
N VAL A 133 -2.58 14.32 -4.25
CA VAL A 133 -1.50 15.01 -3.52
C VAL A 133 -0.20 14.23 -3.70
N PHE A 134 0.73 14.76 -4.50
CA PHE A 134 2.07 14.21 -4.64
C PHE A 134 3.02 14.83 -3.61
N GLY A 135 3.65 13.99 -2.80
CA GLY A 135 4.67 14.39 -1.83
C GLY A 135 6.05 14.45 -2.49
N GLN A 136 6.47 15.64 -2.92
CA GLN A 136 7.78 15.84 -3.54
C GLN A 136 8.88 15.66 -2.47
N ALA A 137 9.46 14.47 -2.38
CA ALA A 137 10.46 14.14 -1.39
C ALA A 137 11.89 14.41 -1.89
N ALA A 138 12.32 13.75 -2.95
CA ALA A 138 13.69 13.86 -3.46
C ALA A 138 13.74 14.25 -4.94
N ASP A 139 14.87 14.85 -5.34
CA ASP A 139 15.19 15.05 -6.75
C ASP A 139 15.69 13.74 -7.37
N TYR A 140 15.20 13.41 -8.56
CA TYR A 140 15.61 12.19 -9.25
C TYR A 140 15.52 12.38 -10.77
N ALA A 141 16.59 12.06 -11.49
CA ALA A 141 16.65 12.06 -12.96
C ALA A 141 16.01 13.30 -13.63
N GLY A 142 16.26 14.50 -13.06
CA GLY A 142 15.71 15.77 -13.55
C GLY A 142 14.22 16.00 -13.22
N GLY A 143 13.63 15.14 -12.42
CA GLY A 143 12.29 15.24 -11.88
C GLY A 143 12.28 15.07 -10.37
N LYS A 144 11.20 14.53 -9.82
CA LYS A 144 10.99 14.28 -8.39
C LYS A 144 10.49 12.86 -8.16
N ILE A 145 10.79 12.33 -6.98
CA ILE A 145 10.21 11.08 -6.46
C ILE A 145 9.63 11.30 -5.08
N GLY A 146 8.67 10.46 -4.69
CA GLY A 146 8.07 10.49 -3.36
C GLY A 146 6.80 9.67 -3.25
N PRO A 147 6.15 9.69 -2.07
CA PRO A 147 4.84 9.09 -1.88
C PRO A 147 3.73 9.97 -2.46
N GLY A 148 2.54 9.40 -2.58
CA GLY A 148 1.32 10.08 -2.97
C GLY A 148 0.15 9.74 -2.06
N LEU A 149 -0.83 10.62 -2.03
CA LEU A 149 -2.11 10.42 -1.38
C LEU A 149 -3.23 10.68 -2.38
N LEU A 150 -4.11 9.71 -2.55
CA LEU A 150 -5.38 9.89 -3.23
C LEU A 150 -6.52 9.83 -2.21
N ILE A 151 -7.45 10.78 -2.28
CA ILE A 151 -8.67 10.81 -1.48
C ILE A 151 -9.85 10.92 -2.45
N LYS A 152 -10.82 10.00 -2.40
CA LYS A 152 -12.01 10.10 -3.23
C LYS A 152 -12.72 11.43 -3.01
N GLU A 153 -13.05 12.16 -4.08
CA GLU A 153 -13.77 13.43 -3.95
C GLU A 153 -15.15 13.24 -3.29
N SER A 154 -15.81 12.11 -3.53
CA SER A 154 -17.11 11.79 -2.96
C SER A 154 -17.14 11.73 -1.43
N VAL A 155 -15.97 11.49 -0.77
CA VAL A 155 -15.91 11.41 0.69
C VAL A 155 -15.38 12.68 1.36
N LEU A 156 -14.82 13.64 0.62
CA LEU A 156 -14.23 14.84 1.18
C LEU A 156 -15.21 15.60 2.09
N ASN A 157 -16.41 15.90 1.60
CA ASN A 157 -17.44 16.58 2.39
C ASN A 157 -18.00 15.67 3.49
N LYS A 158 -18.22 14.38 3.20
CA LYS A 158 -18.76 13.42 4.18
C LYS A 158 -17.85 13.27 5.40
N LEU A 159 -16.52 13.30 5.19
CA LEU A 159 -15.53 13.15 6.25
C LEU A 159 -15.09 14.50 6.86
N GLY A 160 -15.61 15.63 6.35
CA GLY A 160 -15.22 16.95 6.79
C GLY A 160 -13.74 17.23 6.54
N PHE A 161 -13.29 17.06 5.27
CA PHE A 161 -11.92 17.36 4.88
C PHE A 161 -11.58 18.82 5.20
N LYS A 162 -10.45 19.05 5.89
CA LYS A 162 -9.98 20.38 6.31
C LYS A 162 -8.85 20.88 5.45
N ASN A 163 -7.72 20.19 5.50
CA ASN A 163 -6.53 20.57 4.75
C ASN A 163 -5.60 19.36 4.51
N VAL A 164 -4.56 19.61 3.73
CA VAL A 164 -3.42 18.71 3.55
C VAL A 164 -2.13 19.52 3.70
N THR A 165 -1.19 19.00 4.47
CA THR A 165 0.15 19.54 4.63
C THR A 165 1.21 18.49 4.35
N THR A 166 2.44 18.93 4.08
CA THR A 166 3.58 18.03 3.90
C THR A 166 4.70 18.41 4.85
N VAL A 167 5.36 17.40 5.44
CA VAL A 167 6.46 17.60 6.40
C VAL A 167 7.65 16.74 5.95
N PRO A 168 8.78 17.36 5.58
CA PRO A 168 10.03 16.62 5.32
C PRO A 168 10.46 15.83 6.56
N ILE A 169 10.90 14.61 6.34
CA ILE A 169 11.44 13.72 7.38
C ILE A 169 12.81 13.18 6.96
N ALA A 170 13.49 12.50 7.88
CA ALA A 170 14.82 11.97 7.66
C ALA A 170 14.85 10.92 6.55
N GLY A 171 15.94 10.87 5.80
CA GLY A 171 16.22 9.89 4.76
C GLY A 171 17.52 10.19 4.07
N ARG A 172 18.31 9.16 3.72
CA ARG A 172 19.44 9.30 2.79
C ARG A 172 18.93 9.78 1.43
N GLU A 173 17.86 9.17 0.96
CA GLU A 173 16.96 9.75 -0.01
C GLU A 173 15.88 10.49 0.77
N LYS A 174 15.72 11.79 0.53
CA LYS A 174 14.77 12.62 1.28
C LYS A 174 13.38 11.98 1.31
N ARG A 175 12.75 11.96 2.49
CA ARG A 175 11.41 11.41 2.72
C ARG A 175 10.47 12.51 3.19
N ILE A 176 9.16 12.22 3.15
CA ILE A 176 8.13 13.20 3.46
C ILE A 176 6.90 12.53 4.05
N LEU A 177 6.21 13.24 4.94
CA LEU A 177 4.84 12.91 5.36
C LEU A 177 3.87 13.74 4.53
N ILE A 178 2.75 13.15 4.13
CA ILE A 178 1.57 13.84 3.61
C ILE A 178 0.50 13.68 4.68
N ILE A 179 0.08 14.77 5.30
CA ILE A 179 -0.84 14.78 6.43
C ILE A 179 -2.16 15.37 5.98
N ALA A 180 -3.19 14.53 5.85
CA ALA A 180 -4.55 14.94 5.54
C ALA A 180 -5.38 15.01 6.81
N GLU A 181 -5.91 16.19 7.13
CA GLU A 181 -6.74 16.44 8.27
C GLU A 181 -8.22 16.41 7.91
N PHE A 182 -8.99 15.62 8.64
CA PHE A 182 -10.45 15.54 8.58
C PHE A 182 -11.06 16.01 9.89
N GLU A 183 -12.37 16.10 9.94
CA GLU A 183 -13.05 16.55 11.17
C GLU A 183 -12.79 15.62 12.36
N LYS A 184 -12.90 14.30 12.15
CA LYS A 184 -12.82 13.31 13.24
C LYS A 184 -11.50 12.54 13.30
N PHE A 185 -10.60 12.66 12.34
CA PHE A 185 -9.31 11.96 12.33
C PHE A 185 -8.28 12.64 11.42
N VAL A 186 -7.05 12.17 11.52
CA VAL A 186 -5.93 12.53 10.64
C VAL A 186 -5.45 11.28 9.92
N PHE A 187 -5.09 11.40 8.63
CA PHE A 187 -4.46 10.35 7.85
C PHE A 187 -3.09 10.81 7.35
N ILE A 188 -2.04 10.10 7.75
CA ILE A 188 -0.65 10.36 7.35
C ILE A 188 -0.23 9.29 6.35
N ALA A 189 0.17 9.71 5.14
CA ALA A 189 0.77 8.86 4.13
C ALA A 189 2.29 9.09 4.11
N THR A 190 3.07 8.01 4.02
CA THR A 190 4.54 8.09 4.01
C THR A 190 5.20 6.91 3.30
N HIS A 191 6.52 7.02 3.11
CA HIS A 191 7.46 5.96 2.76
C HIS A 191 8.77 6.21 3.50
N LEU A 192 9.16 5.31 4.41
CA LEU A 192 10.38 5.48 5.20
C LEU A 192 11.61 5.03 4.40
N ASP A 193 12.78 5.45 4.88
CA ASP A 193 14.06 5.05 4.29
C ASP A 193 14.42 3.59 4.63
N THR A 194 15.32 2.97 3.88
CA THR A 194 15.87 1.64 4.17
C THR A 194 16.98 1.65 5.21
N ASP A 195 17.49 2.81 5.60
CA ASP A 195 18.52 2.98 6.62
C ASP A 195 17.92 3.07 8.02
N ASP A 196 18.42 2.24 8.96
CA ASP A 196 17.92 2.14 10.33
C ASP A 196 17.94 3.48 11.08
N THR A 197 19.03 4.24 10.95
CA THR A 197 19.18 5.54 11.63
C THR A 197 18.14 6.54 11.10
N GLN A 198 17.90 6.54 9.79
CA GLN A 198 16.93 7.42 9.17
C GLN A 198 15.50 7.01 9.52
N ARG A 199 15.21 5.70 9.56
CA ARG A 199 13.90 5.19 10.02
C ARG A 199 13.58 5.60 11.44
N ALA A 200 14.55 5.43 12.37
CA ALA A 200 14.38 5.84 13.75
C ALA A 200 14.18 7.36 13.90
N ALA A 201 14.90 8.17 13.12
CA ALA A 201 14.72 9.62 13.10
C ALA A 201 13.36 10.03 12.55
N SER A 202 12.92 9.38 11.47
CA SER A 202 11.59 9.58 10.86
C SER A 202 10.45 9.18 11.79
N ALA A 203 10.61 8.07 12.53
CA ALA A 203 9.64 7.64 13.54
C ALA A 203 9.42 8.71 14.62
N ARG A 204 10.51 9.35 15.11
CA ARG A 204 10.40 10.48 16.05
C ARG A 204 9.64 11.66 15.45
N SER A 205 9.90 11.99 14.19
CA SER A 205 9.17 13.05 13.49
C SER A 205 7.67 12.72 13.36
N ILE A 206 7.33 11.46 13.07
CA ILE A 206 5.93 10.99 12.98
C ILE A 206 5.23 11.12 14.33
N VAL A 207 5.88 10.70 15.42
CA VAL A 207 5.33 10.83 16.79
C VAL A 207 5.08 12.30 17.11
N ASN A 208 6.04 13.21 16.82
CA ASN A 208 5.88 14.64 17.04
C ASN A 208 4.74 15.26 16.22
N GLU A 209 4.53 14.80 14.98
CA GLU A 209 3.39 15.27 14.18
C GLU A 209 2.05 14.76 14.73
N ALA A 210 2.00 13.50 15.18
CA ALA A 210 0.80 12.93 15.81
C ALA A 210 0.45 13.63 17.14
N ASP A 211 1.45 14.03 17.93
CA ASP A 211 1.28 14.76 19.20
C ASP A 211 0.52 16.09 19.05
N LYS A 212 0.58 16.73 17.89
CA LYS A 212 -0.19 17.95 17.60
C LYS A 212 -1.70 17.75 17.68
N PHE A 213 -2.17 16.51 17.60
CA PHE A 213 -3.59 16.12 17.64
C PHE A 213 -3.98 15.42 18.96
N ALA A 214 -3.08 15.37 19.95
CA ALA A 214 -3.35 14.72 21.23
C ALA A 214 -4.57 15.33 21.93
N GLY A 215 -5.50 14.49 22.38
CA GLY A 215 -6.78 14.89 22.99
C GLY A 215 -7.80 15.50 22.02
N ILE A 216 -7.47 15.61 20.74
CA ILE A 216 -8.33 16.27 19.73
C ILE A 216 -8.92 15.22 18.76
N LYS A 217 -8.08 14.43 18.13
CA LYS A 217 -8.49 13.42 17.15
C LYS A 217 -7.44 12.32 16.96
N PRO A 218 -7.86 11.11 16.60
CA PRO A 218 -6.95 9.99 16.33
C PRO A 218 -6.17 10.23 15.04
N VAL A 219 -5.02 9.55 14.94
CA VAL A 219 -4.14 9.60 13.79
C VAL A 219 -3.94 8.20 13.20
N PHE A 220 -4.14 8.06 11.90
CA PHE A 220 -3.71 6.92 11.11
C PHE A 220 -2.38 7.24 10.43
N LEU A 221 -1.45 6.30 10.47
CA LEU A 221 -0.21 6.31 9.71
C LEU A 221 -0.23 5.13 8.73
N ALA A 222 -0.17 5.41 7.43
CA ALA A 222 -0.22 4.41 6.38
C ALA A 222 0.98 4.54 5.43
N GLY A 223 1.66 3.42 5.15
CA GLY A 223 2.80 3.44 4.23
C GLY A 223 3.63 2.17 4.27
N ASP A 224 4.60 2.14 3.37
CA ASP A 224 5.77 1.28 3.45
C ASP A 224 6.73 1.88 4.47
N LEU A 225 6.87 1.22 5.62
CA LEU A 225 7.74 1.68 6.70
C LEU A 225 9.17 1.15 6.56
N ASN A 226 9.43 0.28 5.57
CA ASN A 226 10.73 -0.38 5.38
C ASN A 226 11.26 -0.99 6.69
N ASP A 227 10.35 -1.36 7.59
CA ASP A 227 10.65 -1.81 8.95
C ASP A 227 9.63 -2.86 9.40
N SER A 228 10.00 -3.69 10.37
CA SER A 228 9.10 -4.68 10.94
C SER A 228 9.37 -4.91 12.43
N PRO A 229 8.32 -5.01 13.26
CA PRO A 229 8.49 -5.37 14.66
C PRO A 229 8.92 -6.83 14.84
N ALA A 230 8.88 -7.64 13.78
CA ALA A 230 9.35 -9.03 13.79
C ALA A 230 10.86 -9.17 13.53
N TRP A 231 11.55 -8.09 13.15
CA TRP A 231 13.00 -8.10 12.97
C TRP A 231 13.76 -8.06 14.30
N ASP A 232 15.06 -8.38 14.27
CA ASP A 232 15.91 -8.34 15.44
C ASP A 232 15.86 -6.94 16.12
N GLY A 233 15.68 -6.93 17.42
CA GLY A 233 15.49 -5.69 18.17
C GLY A 233 14.11 -5.00 17.97
N GLY A 234 13.21 -5.63 17.18
CA GLY A 234 11.89 -5.05 16.86
C GLY A 234 11.95 -3.98 15.77
N GLY A 235 12.96 -4.01 14.90
CA GLY A 235 13.20 -3.00 13.88
C GLY A 235 13.81 -1.71 14.43
N ALA A 236 13.90 -0.67 13.58
CA ALA A 236 14.47 0.62 13.93
C ALA A 236 13.40 1.70 14.23
N ALA A 237 12.30 1.70 13.50
CA ALA A 237 11.20 2.65 13.68
C ALA A 237 10.18 2.16 14.72
N PHE A 238 9.85 0.87 14.74
CA PHE A 238 8.80 0.32 15.61
C PHE A 238 9.06 0.50 17.10
N PRO A 239 10.30 0.39 17.65
CA PRO A 239 10.55 0.70 19.07
C PRO A 239 10.06 2.09 19.49
N ILE A 240 10.05 3.06 18.54
CA ILE A 240 9.61 4.44 18.76
C ILE A 240 8.12 4.57 18.46
N LEU A 241 7.67 4.07 17.31
CA LEU A 241 6.27 4.20 16.88
C LEU A 241 5.29 3.54 17.88
N LYS A 242 5.65 2.39 18.45
CA LYS A 242 4.81 1.67 19.42
C LYS A 242 4.55 2.42 20.73
N GLU A 243 5.28 3.49 20.99
CA GLU A 243 5.01 4.35 22.16
C GLU A 243 3.66 5.07 22.02
N LYS A 244 3.17 5.27 20.79
CA LYS A 244 1.90 5.93 20.49
C LYS A 244 0.97 5.09 19.62
N PHE A 245 1.52 4.42 18.65
CA PHE A 245 0.75 3.72 17.62
C PHE A 245 0.62 2.23 17.92
N VAL A 246 -0.54 1.69 17.56
CA VAL A 246 -0.79 0.25 17.48
C VAL A 246 -1.03 -0.16 16.03
N ILE A 247 -0.58 -1.35 15.64
CA ILE A 247 -0.86 -1.92 14.32
C ILE A 247 -2.35 -2.28 14.27
N LYS A 248 -3.06 -1.78 13.26
CA LYS A 248 -4.46 -2.10 12.99
C LYS A 248 -4.66 -2.84 11.68
N SER A 249 -3.69 -2.76 10.79
CA SER A 249 -3.69 -3.56 9.57
C SER A 249 -3.33 -5.02 9.83
N ALA A 250 -3.77 -5.88 8.91
CA ALA A 250 -3.30 -7.25 8.75
C ALA A 250 -1.78 -7.29 8.51
N THR A 251 -1.14 -8.41 8.86
CA THR A 251 0.33 -8.57 8.87
C THR A 251 0.80 -9.89 8.26
N GLU A 252 0.03 -10.47 7.33
CA GLU A 252 0.33 -11.79 6.72
C GLU A 252 1.41 -11.75 5.61
N GLY A 253 2.29 -10.76 5.65
CA GLY A 253 3.38 -10.57 4.68
C GLY A 253 2.96 -9.79 3.45
N THR A 254 3.66 -8.67 3.22
CA THR A 254 3.35 -7.71 2.15
C THR A 254 4.28 -7.79 0.95
N LEU A 255 5.33 -8.63 1.01
CA LEU A 255 6.29 -8.81 -0.09
C LEU A 255 6.05 -10.14 -0.81
N PRO A 256 5.70 -10.15 -2.12
CA PRO A 256 5.55 -11.39 -2.90
C PRO A 256 6.77 -12.29 -2.88
N ALA A 257 7.98 -11.70 -3.00
CA ALA A 257 9.24 -12.43 -2.99
C ALA A 257 9.66 -12.94 -1.60
N GLN A 258 9.10 -12.38 -0.52
CA GLN A 258 9.38 -12.70 0.88
C GLN A 258 8.08 -12.80 1.67
N PRO A 259 7.29 -13.87 1.51
CA PRO A 259 5.89 -13.94 1.94
C PRO A 259 5.67 -13.85 3.45
N ASN A 260 6.73 -13.99 4.25
CA ASN A 260 6.70 -13.84 5.71
C ASN A 260 7.14 -12.43 6.18
N GLN A 261 7.55 -11.55 5.25
CA GLN A 261 7.97 -10.19 5.57
C GLN A 261 6.80 -9.24 5.43
N ASN A 262 6.57 -8.44 6.47
CA ASN A 262 5.58 -7.38 6.47
C ASN A 262 6.28 -6.07 6.77
N ILE A 263 6.21 -5.11 5.84
CA ILE A 263 6.81 -3.78 5.96
C ILE A 263 5.81 -2.66 5.62
N ASP A 264 4.64 -3.01 5.09
CA ASP A 264 3.55 -2.09 4.80
C ASP A 264 2.49 -2.18 5.89
N TYR A 265 2.11 -1.05 6.45
CA TYR A 265 1.22 -1.01 7.62
C TYR A 265 0.21 0.13 7.55
N ILE A 266 -0.89 -0.06 8.27
CA ILE A 266 -1.77 1.02 8.73
C ILE A 266 -1.76 0.96 10.27
N LEU A 267 -1.12 1.96 10.87
CA LEU A 267 -1.02 2.13 12.31
C LEU A 267 -2.06 3.13 12.79
N TYR A 268 -2.41 3.07 14.05
CA TYR A 268 -3.42 3.92 14.68
C TYR A 268 -2.96 4.40 16.04
N ASP A 269 -3.10 5.70 16.27
CA ASP A 269 -3.03 6.35 17.57
C ASP A 269 -4.37 6.96 17.91
N ALA A 270 -4.98 6.51 19.00
CA ALA A 270 -6.26 7.03 19.47
C ALA A 270 -6.17 8.49 19.98
N ASN A 271 -4.99 8.94 20.36
CA ASN A 271 -4.74 10.26 20.95
C ASN A 271 -5.70 10.62 22.10
N GLY A 272 -6.12 9.63 22.88
CA GLY A 272 -7.08 9.82 23.97
C GLY A 272 -8.53 10.01 23.52
N THR A 273 -8.86 9.70 22.27
CA THR A 273 -10.21 9.80 21.71
C THR A 273 -10.82 8.42 21.44
N ASP A 274 -12.13 8.37 21.22
CA ASP A 274 -12.87 7.14 20.91
C ASP A 274 -13.82 7.36 19.71
N PHE A 275 -13.25 7.79 18.56
CA PHE A 275 -14.05 8.14 17.38
C PHE A 275 -14.15 7.01 16.34
N ILE A 276 -13.40 5.91 16.52
CA ILE A 276 -13.21 4.88 15.49
C ILE A 276 -13.68 3.52 15.98
N ASN A 277 -14.48 2.85 15.15
CA ASN A 277 -14.70 1.41 15.19
C ASN A 277 -13.91 0.75 14.06
N PHE A 278 -13.14 -0.28 14.39
CA PHE A 278 -12.41 -1.10 13.42
C PHE A 278 -13.30 -2.23 12.94
N GLU A 279 -13.23 -2.55 11.66
CA GLU A 279 -13.95 -3.67 11.06
C GLU A 279 -12.97 -4.75 10.61
N GLU A 280 -12.61 -4.77 9.33
CA GLU A 280 -11.73 -5.79 8.75
C GLU A 280 -10.45 -5.18 8.19
N SER A 281 -9.39 -5.99 8.15
CA SER A 281 -8.15 -5.64 7.48
C SER A 281 -7.60 -6.85 6.75
N HIS A 282 -7.00 -6.61 5.57
CA HIS A 282 -6.42 -7.67 4.75
C HIS A 282 -5.13 -7.19 4.08
N VAL A 283 -4.16 -8.11 3.98
CA VAL A 283 -3.13 -8.06 2.95
C VAL A 283 -3.70 -8.75 1.71
N VAL A 284 -3.94 -8.00 0.65
CA VAL A 284 -4.66 -8.50 -0.52
C VAL A 284 -3.69 -9.11 -1.52
N LYS A 285 -3.61 -10.43 -1.58
CA LYS A 285 -2.73 -11.17 -2.51
C LYS A 285 -3.41 -11.50 -3.83
N SER A 286 -4.72 -11.56 -3.83
CA SER A 286 -5.58 -11.79 -4.99
C SER A 286 -6.96 -11.20 -4.73
N PHE A 287 -7.67 -10.81 -5.77
CA PHE A 287 -9.08 -10.39 -5.65
C PHE A 287 -9.88 -10.77 -6.89
N LEU A 288 -11.21 -10.86 -6.74
CA LEU A 288 -12.11 -11.05 -7.87
C LEU A 288 -12.42 -9.71 -8.53
N PHE A 289 -12.14 -9.61 -9.82
CA PHE A 289 -12.55 -8.48 -10.64
C PHE A 289 -13.30 -8.99 -11.86
N SER A 290 -14.59 -8.63 -11.97
CA SER A 290 -15.44 -9.06 -13.08
C SER A 290 -15.35 -10.59 -13.33
N GLU A 291 -15.51 -11.40 -12.29
CA GLU A 291 -15.46 -12.87 -12.31
C GLU A 291 -14.08 -13.49 -12.56
N SER A 292 -13.05 -12.69 -12.82
CA SER A 292 -11.66 -13.14 -12.95
C SER A 292 -10.93 -13.01 -11.62
N LEU A 293 -10.16 -14.05 -11.24
CA LEU A 293 -9.24 -13.98 -10.11
C LEU A 293 -7.94 -13.30 -10.55
N GLU A 294 -7.69 -12.11 -10.00
CA GLU A 294 -6.48 -11.34 -10.27
C GLU A 294 -5.42 -11.62 -9.20
N ARG A 295 -4.22 -12.02 -9.63
CA ARG A 295 -3.05 -12.15 -8.77
C ARG A 295 -2.28 -10.85 -8.76
N LEU A 296 -1.90 -10.37 -7.57
CA LEU A 296 -1.28 -9.05 -7.42
C LEU A 296 0.25 -9.08 -7.36
N ASP A 297 0.84 -10.26 -7.24
CA ASP A 297 2.30 -10.48 -7.26
C ASP A 297 2.98 -10.09 -8.58
N THR A 298 2.19 -9.90 -9.65
CA THR A 298 2.70 -9.44 -10.96
C THR A 298 2.54 -7.94 -11.18
N VAL A 299 1.79 -7.25 -10.33
CA VAL A 299 1.47 -5.82 -10.48
C VAL A 299 2.53 -4.96 -9.81
N SER A 300 2.91 -5.33 -8.58
CA SER A 300 3.95 -4.69 -7.79
C SER A 300 4.75 -5.76 -7.03
N ASP A 301 5.94 -5.42 -6.54
CA ASP A 301 6.71 -6.24 -5.62
C ASP A 301 6.23 -6.13 -4.16
N HIS A 302 5.13 -5.39 -3.94
CA HIS A 302 4.37 -5.33 -2.71
C HIS A 302 2.92 -5.77 -2.93
N TYR A 303 2.26 -6.22 -1.86
CA TYR A 303 0.82 -6.41 -1.80
C TYR A 303 0.13 -5.21 -1.15
N PRO A 304 -1.05 -4.79 -1.62
CA PRO A 304 -1.81 -3.75 -0.96
C PRO A 304 -2.36 -4.21 0.40
N VAL A 305 -2.42 -3.28 1.33
CA VAL A 305 -3.03 -3.47 2.65
C VAL A 305 -4.25 -2.59 2.76
N ILE A 306 -5.39 -3.16 3.13
CA ILE A 306 -6.64 -2.43 3.39
C ILE A 306 -7.04 -2.53 4.86
N LEU A 307 -7.68 -1.49 5.36
CA LEU A 307 -8.29 -1.42 6.69
C LEU A 307 -9.64 -0.73 6.59
N ASP A 308 -10.68 -1.40 7.00
CA ASP A 308 -12.04 -0.90 7.04
C ASP A 308 -12.39 -0.39 8.44
N ILE A 309 -12.94 0.82 8.51
CA ILE A 309 -13.32 1.50 9.75
C ILE A 309 -14.69 2.15 9.62
N ASN A 310 -15.32 2.45 10.75
CA ASN A 310 -16.48 3.34 10.86
C ASN A 310 -16.20 4.47 11.85
N LEU A 311 -16.73 5.64 11.56
CA LEU A 311 -16.78 6.75 12.53
C LEU A 311 -17.94 6.52 13.52
N LYS A 312 -17.65 6.72 14.82
CA LYS A 312 -18.68 6.73 15.88
C LYS A 312 -19.46 8.04 15.89
#